data_2038842a04b687c560499034027ec7dd
#
_entry.id   2038842a04b687c560499034027ec7dd
#
_cell.length_a   1.000
_cell.length_b   1.000
_cell.length_c   1.000
_cell.angle_alpha   90.00
_cell.angle_beta   90.00
_cell.angle_gamma   90.00
#
_symmetry.space_group_name_H-M   'P 1'
#
loop_
_entity.id
_entity.type
_entity.pdbx_description
1 polymer ?
#
loop_
_entity_poly.entity_id
_entity_poly.type
_entity_poly.pdbx_seq_one_letter_code
_entity_poly.pdbx_strand_id
1 'polypeptide(L)'
;MKLTPEQLKQFDEEGYLFFPNYFSPEETAILKGSIPEVFAQRREENVREKTGDVVRTAFAVHTYHPVFEALVHHPRFVEPAEQLLKDKTYIHQFKINGKAAFDGDVWQWHQDYGTWKADDGMPQARAMNLAVFVDEVNEFNGPLYFIPRSHKKGAIEAKHDLTTTSYPLWVIDNDVIAKLVKQGGIVAPKGGPGSAIFFHGTLVHGSPPNMSPWDRQIIYVTYNSVQNAITRFKRPAYIAHRDFTPVDAWEDDAVLRAARRKEAAE
;
A
#
# COMPACT_ATOMS: atom_id res chain seq x y z
N MET A 1 -10.72 -15.18 -4.00
CA MET A 1 -10.72 -15.04 -5.49
C MET A 1 -9.31 -15.26 -6.01
N LYS A 2 -9.06 -16.31 -6.76
CA LYS A 2 -7.73 -16.63 -7.31
C LYS A 2 -7.45 -15.85 -8.59
N LEU A 3 -6.20 -15.51 -8.81
CA LEU A 3 -5.72 -14.90 -10.05
C LEU A 3 -5.67 -15.95 -11.17
N THR A 4 -5.95 -15.51 -12.40
CA THR A 4 -5.80 -16.36 -13.58
C THR A 4 -4.33 -16.57 -13.96
N PRO A 5 -4.00 -17.60 -14.78
CA PRO A 5 -2.63 -17.78 -15.28
C PRO A 5 -2.09 -16.54 -16.00
N GLU A 6 -2.92 -15.82 -16.77
CA GLU A 6 -2.57 -14.62 -17.49
C GLU A 6 -2.22 -13.47 -16.54
N GLN A 7 -2.98 -13.31 -15.45
CA GLN A 7 -2.72 -12.32 -14.39
C GLN A 7 -1.42 -12.65 -13.65
N LEU A 8 -1.18 -13.91 -13.32
CA LEU A 8 0.08 -14.35 -12.71
C LEU A 8 1.27 -14.04 -13.62
N LYS A 9 1.14 -14.32 -14.92
CA LYS A 9 2.15 -13.99 -15.93
C LYS A 9 2.36 -12.48 -16.03
N GLN A 10 1.29 -11.68 -16.10
CA GLN A 10 1.38 -10.23 -16.14
C GLN A 10 2.10 -9.66 -14.92
N PHE A 11 1.77 -10.17 -13.72
CA PHE A 11 2.45 -9.74 -12.48
C PHE A 11 3.94 -10.07 -12.51
N ASP A 12 4.32 -11.27 -12.97
CA ASP A 12 5.73 -11.65 -13.13
C ASP A 12 6.43 -10.78 -14.18
N GLU A 13 5.78 -10.44 -15.27
CA GLU A 13 6.37 -9.64 -16.35
C GLU A 13 6.47 -8.16 -16.01
N GLU A 14 5.38 -7.55 -15.53
CA GLU A 14 5.27 -6.10 -15.35
C GLU A 14 5.51 -5.64 -13.91
N GLY A 15 5.34 -6.53 -12.92
CA GLY A 15 5.50 -6.25 -11.50
C GLY A 15 4.27 -5.68 -10.81
N TYR A 16 3.16 -5.53 -11.53
CA TYR A 16 1.89 -5.05 -10.99
C TYR A 16 0.68 -5.58 -11.75
N LEU A 17 -0.48 -5.51 -11.08
CA LEU A 17 -1.81 -5.72 -11.67
C LEU A 17 -2.71 -4.55 -11.27
N PHE A 18 -3.59 -4.16 -12.16
CA PHE A 18 -4.64 -3.17 -11.89
C PHE A 18 -6.01 -3.79 -12.15
N PHE A 19 -6.93 -3.60 -11.21
CA PHE A 19 -8.28 -4.12 -11.25
C PHE A 19 -9.26 -2.97 -11.06
N PRO A 20 -9.97 -2.51 -12.10
CA PRO A 20 -11.07 -1.57 -11.93
C PRO A 20 -12.25 -2.25 -11.21
N ASN A 21 -12.93 -1.51 -10.32
CA ASN A 21 -14.13 -1.99 -9.62
C ASN A 21 -13.92 -3.33 -8.87
N TYR A 22 -12.78 -3.49 -8.20
CA TYR A 22 -12.42 -4.70 -7.48
C TYR A 22 -13.23 -4.91 -6.19
N PHE A 23 -13.57 -3.80 -5.54
CA PHE A 23 -14.52 -3.73 -4.43
C PHE A 23 -15.82 -3.08 -4.92
N SER A 24 -16.93 -3.51 -4.35
CA SER A 24 -18.24 -2.93 -4.67
C SER A 24 -18.34 -1.48 -4.20
N PRO A 25 -19.27 -0.69 -4.76
CA PRO A 25 -19.53 0.66 -4.27
C PRO A 25 -19.90 0.71 -2.77
N GLU A 26 -20.64 -0.30 -2.26
CA GLU A 26 -21.02 -0.39 -0.86
C GLU A 26 -19.79 -0.62 0.04
N GLU A 27 -18.95 -1.61 -0.28
CA GLU A 27 -17.70 -1.87 0.47
C GLU A 27 -16.78 -0.65 0.45
N THR A 28 -16.65 -0.01 -0.70
CA THR A 28 -15.80 1.17 -0.87
C THR A 28 -16.31 2.36 -0.07
N ALA A 29 -17.64 2.58 -0.03
CA ALA A 29 -18.26 3.62 0.78
C ALA A 29 -18.01 3.38 2.28
N ILE A 30 -18.09 2.14 2.76
CA ILE A 30 -17.77 1.76 4.14
C ILE A 30 -16.29 2.06 4.46
N LEU A 31 -15.37 1.63 3.61
CA LEU A 31 -13.94 1.88 3.79
C LEU A 31 -13.65 3.38 3.85
N LYS A 32 -14.19 4.15 2.91
CA LYS A 32 -14.02 5.61 2.85
C LYS A 32 -14.65 6.30 4.07
N GLY A 33 -15.86 5.92 4.44
CA GLY A 33 -16.60 6.50 5.57
C GLY A 33 -15.92 6.26 6.92
N SER A 34 -15.09 5.21 7.03
CA SER A 34 -14.33 4.90 8.26
C SER A 34 -13.01 5.69 8.40
N ILE A 35 -12.52 6.37 7.36
CA ILE A 35 -11.23 7.07 7.41
C ILE A 35 -11.27 8.36 8.25
N PRO A 36 -12.31 9.21 8.20
CA PRO A 36 -12.33 10.46 8.97
C PRO A 36 -12.12 10.27 10.47
N GLU A 37 -12.75 9.27 11.08
CA GLU A 37 -12.58 8.98 12.52
C GLU A 37 -11.16 8.50 12.87
N VAL A 38 -10.49 7.80 11.95
CA VAL A 38 -9.08 7.39 12.08
C VAL A 38 -8.17 8.62 12.03
N PHE A 39 -8.37 9.49 11.04
CA PHE A 39 -7.52 10.67 10.83
C PHE A 39 -7.72 11.75 11.93
N ALA A 40 -8.89 11.80 12.55
CA ALA A 40 -9.17 12.68 13.68
C ALA A 40 -8.37 12.32 14.94
N GLN A 41 -7.93 11.07 15.07
CA GLN A 41 -7.21 10.61 16.26
C GLN A 41 -5.80 11.20 16.35
N ARG A 42 -5.41 11.62 17.55
CA ARG A 42 -4.04 12.08 17.87
C ARG A 42 -3.21 10.91 18.39
N ARG A 43 -2.69 10.10 17.45
CA ARG A 43 -1.88 8.91 17.71
C ARG A 43 -0.53 9.04 17.02
N GLU A 44 0.48 8.38 17.56
CA GLU A 44 1.81 8.32 16.93
C GLU A 44 1.79 7.58 15.58
N GLU A 45 0.83 6.67 15.38
CA GLU A 45 0.61 5.95 14.12
C GLU A 45 0.10 6.86 12.99
N ASN A 46 -0.44 8.05 13.33
CA ASN A 46 -0.93 9.03 12.36
C ASN A 46 0.17 10.06 12.05
N VAL A 47 1.03 9.74 11.10
CA VAL A 47 2.07 10.66 10.59
C VAL A 47 1.42 11.79 9.81
N ARG A 48 1.79 13.03 10.15
CA ARG A 48 1.24 14.25 9.54
C ARG A 48 2.21 14.91 8.58
N GLU A 49 1.69 15.72 7.66
CA GLU A 49 2.52 16.55 6.78
C GLU A 49 3.30 17.59 7.60
N LYS A 50 4.41 18.09 7.03
CA LYS A 50 5.31 19.05 7.73
C LYS A 50 4.63 20.35 8.13
N THR A 51 3.65 20.78 7.35
CA THR A 51 3.06 22.12 7.41
C THR A 51 1.67 22.16 8.01
N GLY A 52 1.25 21.16 8.78
CA GLY A 52 -0.10 21.23 9.33
C GLY A 52 -0.61 19.96 10.02
N ASP A 53 -1.91 19.93 10.19
CA ASP A 53 -2.62 18.84 10.85
C ASP A 53 -3.06 17.73 9.90
N VAL A 54 -2.75 17.86 8.62
CA VAL A 54 -3.14 16.90 7.59
C VAL A 54 -2.42 15.57 7.80
N VAL A 55 -3.18 14.49 7.89
CA VAL A 55 -2.61 13.14 7.99
C VAL A 55 -2.09 12.70 6.63
N ARG A 56 -0.78 12.47 6.55
CA ARG A 56 -0.11 11.89 5.40
C ARG A 56 -0.30 10.37 5.34
N THR A 57 -0.17 9.71 6.50
CA THR A 57 -0.25 8.26 6.60
C THR A 57 -0.76 7.85 7.98
N ALA A 58 -1.78 7.00 8.03
CA ALA A 58 -2.20 6.31 9.24
C ALA A 58 -1.77 4.84 9.15
N PHE A 59 -0.97 4.38 10.14
CA PHE A 59 -0.48 3.01 10.20
C PHE A 59 -1.31 2.14 11.14
N ALA A 60 -1.21 0.83 10.97
CA ALA A 60 -1.74 -0.22 11.86
C ALA A 60 -3.24 -0.14 12.17
N VAL A 61 -4.03 0.55 11.35
CA VAL A 61 -5.46 0.80 11.62
C VAL A 61 -6.26 -0.49 11.77
N HIS A 62 -5.87 -1.56 11.07
CA HIS A 62 -6.49 -2.88 11.15
C HIS A 62 -6.39 -3.52 12.55
N THR A 63 -5.50 -3.05 13.41
CA THR A 63 -5.33 -3.60 14.77
C THR A 63 -6.34 -3.07 15.79
N TYR A 64 -7.07 -2.00 15.44
CA TYR A 64 -8.03 -1.35 16.37
C TYR A 64 -9.34 -0.93 15.70
N HIS A 65 -9.50 -1.11 14.39
CA HIS A 65 -10.70 -0.72 13.68
C HIS A 65 -11.28 -1.92 12.89
N PRO A 66 -12.50 -2.39 13.23
CA PRO A 66 -13.03 -3.67 12.73
C PRO A 66 -13.23 -3.74 11.22
N VAL A 67 -13.53 -2.62 10.56
CA VAL A 67 -13.67 -2.56 9.10
C VAL A 67 -12.33 -2.82 8.40
N PHE A 68 -11.24 -2.25 8.91
CA PHE A 68 -9.91 -2.45 8.35
C PHE A 68 -9.28 -3.79 8.76
N GLU A 69 -9.65 -4.33 9.92
CA GLU A 69 -9.37 -5.73 10.27
C GLU A 69 -10.02 -6.69 9.26
N ALA A 70 -11.31 -6.49 8.96
CA ALA A 70 -12.00 -7.29 7.94
C ALA A 70 -11.36 -7.17 6.55
N LEU A 71 -10.84 -5.99 6.19
CA LEU A 71 -10.16 -5.79 4.90
C LEU A 71 -8.87 -6.61 4.79
N VAL A 72 -8.05 -6.68 5.84
CA VAL A 72 -6.79 -7.46 5.78
C VAL A 72 -7.02 -8.97 5.77
N HIS A 73 -8.18 -9.43 6.19
CA HIS A 73 -8.62 -10.82 6.09
C HIS A 73 -9.48 -11.10 4.84
N HIS A 74 -9.66 -10.11 3.97
CA HIS A 74 -10.54 -10.26 2.82
C HIS A 74 -9.99 -11.29 1.83
N PRO A 75 -10.81 -12.28 1.36
CA PRO A 75 -10.32 -13.34 0.46
C PRO A 75 -9.78 -12.80 -0.87
N ARG A 76 -10.32 -11.66 -1.34
CA ARG A 76 -9.79 -10.95 -2.53
C ARG A 76 -8.38 -10.37 -2.32
N PHE A 77 -7.85 -10.34 -1.11
CA PHE A 77 -6.48 -9.95 -0.79
C PHE A 77 -5.62 -11.14 -0.40
N VAL A 78 -6.07 -11.94 0.57
CA VAL A 78 -5.29 -13.05 1.13
C VAL A 78 -4.96 -14.09 0.06
N GLU A 79 -5.97 -14.57 -0.69
CA GLU A 79 -5.76 -15.63 -1.69
C GLU A 79 -4.81 -15.22 -2.83
N PRO A 80 -4.94 -14.02 -3.46
CA PRO A 80 -3.96 -13.55 -4.44
C PRO A 80 -2.55 -13.37 -3.85
N ALA A 81 -2.44 -12.88 -2.61
CA ALA A 81 -1.14 -12.71 -1.95
C ALA A 81 -0.43 -14.06 -1.77
N GLU A 82 -1.14 -15.07 -1.24
CA GLU A 82 -0.61 -16.44 -1.10
C GLU A 82 -0.24 -17.05 -2.46
N GLN A 83 -1.06 -16.80 -3.49
CA GLN A 83 -0.81 -17.32 -4.83
C GLN A 83 0.45 -16.71 -5.46
N LEU A 84 0.64 -15.38 -5.32
CA LEU A 84 1.78 -14.67 -5.88
C LEU A 84 3.08 -14.93 -5.09
N LEU A 85 3.00 -15.01 -3.77
CA LEU A 85 4.14 -15.28 -2.89
C LEU A 85 4.45 -16.77 -2.74
N LYS A 86 3.52 -17.65 -3.20
CA LYS A 86 3.61 -19.12 -3.13
C LYS A 86 3.88 -19.63 -1.71
N ASP A 87 3.21 -19.00 -0.73
CA ASP A 87 3.37 -19.29 0.68
C ASP A 87 2.18 -18.73 1.48
N LYS A 88 2.01 -19.17 2.73
CA LYS A 88 1.19 -18.47 3.70
C LYS A 88 1.80 -17.08 3.96
N THR A 89 0.94 -16.12 4.25
CA THR A 89 1.36 -14.72 4.39
C THR A 89 0.98 -14.17 5.75
N TYR A 90 1.77 -13.21 6.23
CA TYR A 90 1.44 -12.37 7.37
C TYR A 90 1.39 -10.89 6.94
N ILE A 91 0.75 -10.05 7.75
CA ILE A 91 0.68 -8.61 7.48
C ILE A 91 1.99 -7.97 7.95
N HIS A 92 2.83 -7.55 7.00
CA HIS A 92 4.04 -6.81 7.33
C HIS A 92 3.76 -5.34 7.65
N GLN A 93 2.84 -4.72 6.89
CA GLN A 93 2.46 -3.32 7.09
C GLN A 93 1.01 -3.09 6.65
N PHE A 94 0.31 -2.23 7.38
CA PHE A 94 -0.95 -1.63 6.96
C PHE A 94 -0.82 -0.11 7.00
N LYS A 95 -1.27 0.56 5.95
CA LYS A 95 -1.27 2.03 5.92
C LYS A 95 -2.43 2.60 5.09
N ILE A 96 -2.97 3.73 5.54
CA ILE A 96 -3.87 4.57 4.76
C ILE A 96 -3.08 5.82 4.39
N ASN A 97 -2.77 5.99 3.11
CA ASN A 97 -2.07 7.17 2.62
C ASN A 97 -3.07 8.21 2.12
N GLY A 98 -3.08 9.36 2.79
CA GLY A 98 -3.83 10.55 2.38
C GLY A 98 -2.96 11.48 1.52
N LYS A 99 -3.54 12.00 0.46
CA LYS A 99 -3.08 13.19 -0.25
C LYS A 99 -4.20 14.20 -0.26
N ALA A 100 -4.19 15.12 0.70
CA ALA A 100 -5.19 16.16 0.81
C ALA A 100 -5.13 17.10 -0.41
N ALA A 101 -6.29 17.66 -0.74
CA ALA A 101 -6.42 18.66 -1.79
C ALA A 101 -5.40 19.81 -1.57
N PHE A 102 -4.62 20.14 -2.59
CA PHE A 102 -3.59 21.18 -2.62
C PHE A 102 -2.42 21.05 -1.63
N ASP A 103 -2.41 20.01 -0.76
CA ASP A 103 -1.44 19.87 0.35
C ASP A 103 -0.72 18.51 0.38
N GLY A 104 -1.18 17.54 -0.36
CA GLY A 104 -0.56 16.20 -0.39
C GLY A 104 0.83 16.21 -1.03
N ASP A 105 1.88 15.94 -0.22
CA ASP A 105 3.28 16.01 -0.65
C ASP A 105 3.73 14.81 -1.49
N VAL A 106 4.90 14.91 -2.11
CA VAL A 106 5.52 13.90 -2.97
C VAL A 106 5.84 12.60 -2.20
N TRP A 107 5.74 11.47 -2.90
CA TRP A 107 6.48 10.25 -2.58
C TRP A 107 7.53 10.06 -3.67
N GLN A 108 8.80 10.24 -3.32
CA GLN A 108 9.92 10.15 -4.25
C GLN A 108 10.07 8.74 -4.82
N TRP A 109 10.80 8.59 -5.91
CA TRP A 109 11.07 7.30 -6.52
C TRP A 109 11.81 6.35 -5.58
N HIS A 110 11.20 5.20 -5.28
CA HIS A 110 11.72 4.22 -4.33
C HIS A 110 11.26 2.81 -4.66
N GLN A 111 11.83 1.86 -3.94
CA GLN A 111 11.32 0.50 -3.78
C GLN A 111 10.96 0.31 -2.30
N ASP A 112 9.77 -0.17 -2.00
CA ASP A 112 9.40 -0.47 -0.61
C ASP A 112 10.36 -1.49 0.03
N TYR A 113 10.78 -2.50 -0.74
CA TYR A 113 11.75 -3.50 -0.28
C TYR A 113 13.09 -2.90 0.14
N GLY A 114 13.51 -1.77 -0.43
CA GLY A 114 14.71 -1.05 0.00
C GLY A 114 14.66 -0.72 1.48
N THR A 115 13.55 -0.14 1.93
CA THR A 115 13.28 0.16 3.34
C THR A 115 13.14 -1.12 4.19
N TRP A 116 12.35 -2.08 3.73
CA TRP A 116 12.11 -3.32 4.47
C TRP A 116 13.39 -4.12 4.70
N LYS A 117 14.29 -4.14 3.71
CA LYS A 117 15.61 -4.79 3.83
C LYS A 117 16.54 -4.02 4.77
N ALA A 118 16.62 -2.69 4.60
CA ALA A 118 17.59 -1.87 5.35
C ALA A 118 17.20 -1.69 6.82
N ASP A 119 15.92 -1.44 7.09
CA ASP A 119 15.45 -1.09 8.43
C ASP A 119 14.82 -2.26 9.18
N ASP A 120 14.10 -3.15 8.50
CA ASP A 120 13.43 -4.29 9.15
C ASP A 120 14.19 -5.60 9.01
N GLY A 121 15.23 -5.64 8.17
CA GLY A 121 15.99 -6.87 7.94
C GLY A 121 15.19 -7.95 7.23
N MET A 122 14.30 -7.56 6.30
CA MET A 122 13.55 -8.50 5.47
C MET A 122 14.53 -9.29 4.58
N PRO A 123 14.62 -10.64 4.72
CA PRO A 123 15.69 -11.42 4.08
C PRO A 123 15.59 -11.42 2.55
N GLN A 124 14.41 -11.57 2.01
CA GLN A 124 14.16 -11.70 0.58
C GLN A 124 13.03 -10.76 0.12
N ALA A 125 12.98 -10.42 -1.18
CA ALA A 125 11.92 -9.63 -1.76
C ALA A 125 10.63 -10.45 -2.00
N ARG A 126 10.17 -11.15 -0.96
CA ARG A 126 8.96 -11.99 -0.98
C ARG A 126 7.80 -11.31 -0.27
N ALA A 127 7.64 -10.02 -0.52
CA ALA A 127 6.53 -9.21 -0.03
C ALA A 127 5.93 -8.37 -1.15
N MET A 128 4.67 -8.05 -1.03
CA MET A 128 3.93 -7.26 -2.01
C MET A 128 2.89 -6.36 -1.36
N ASN A 129 2.50 -5.32 -2.06
CA ASN A 129 1.42 -4.44 -1.66
C ASN A 129 0.14 -4.75 -2.44
N LEU A 130 -0.96 -4.75 -1.73
CA LEU A 130 -2.30 -4.70 -2.28
C LEU A 130 -2.94 -3.38 -1.83
N ALA A 131 -3.42 -2.60 -2.78
CA ALA A 131 -3.94 -1.26 -2.52
C ALA A 131 -5.37 -1.10 -3.04
N VAL A 132 -6.21 -0.40 -2.29
CA VAL A 132 -7.58 -0.04 -2.69
C VAL A 132 -7.71 1.47 -2.80
N PHE A 133 -8.25 1.94 -3.91
CA PHE A 133 -8.65 3.33 -4.09
C PHE A 133 -9.98 3.56 -3.39
N VAL A 134 -10.02 4.43 -2.41
CA VAL A 134 -11.28 4.84 -1.78
C VAL A 134 -11.80 6.15 -2.34
N ASP A 135 -10.94 6.90 -3.01
CA ASP A 135 -11.29 8.04 -3.85
C ASP A 135 -10.99 7.74 -5.32
N GLU A 136 -11.51 8.56 -6.22
CA GLU A 136 -11.06 8.56 -7.61
C GLU A 136 -9.57 8.92 -7.66
N VAL A 137 -8.80 8.17 -8.44
CA VAL A 137 -7.40 8.46 -8.76
C VAL A 137 -7.33 8.90 -10.22
N ASN A 138 -6.92 10.13 -10.43
CA ASN A 138 -6.78 10.74 -11.76
C ASN A 138 -5.36 11.34 -11.94
N GLU A 139 -5.10 11.98 -13.07
CA GLU A 139 -3.78 12.57 -13.39
C GLU A 139 -3.38 13.75 -12.51
N PHE A 140 -4.31 14.38 -11.80
CA PHE A 140 -4.10 15.65 -11.10
C PHE A 140 -3.92 15.50 -9.60
N ASN A 141 -4.43 14.41 -9.00
CA ASN A 141 -4.46 14.23 -7.55
C ASN A 141 -3.36 13.32 -6.99
N GLY A 142 -2.24 13.26 -7.69
CA GLY A 142 -1.05 12.53 -7.24
C GLY A 142 -1.17 11.01 -7.38
N PRO A 143 -1.43 10.47 -8.59
CA PRO A 143 -1.50 9.03 -8.81
C PRO A 143 -0.16 8.33 -8.50
N LEU A 144 -0.21 7.02 -8.26
CA LEU A 144 1.00 6.21 -8.25
C LEU A 144 1.60 6.13 -9.64
N TYR A 145 2.91 6.38 -9.74
CA TYR A 145 3.71 6.13 -10.92
C TYR A 145 4.50 4.86 -10.73
N PHE A 146 4.47 3.95 -11.70
CA PHE A 146 5.28 2.75 -11.75
C PHE A 146 6.23 2.78 -12.95
N ILE A 147 7.40 2.17 -12.76
CA ILE A 147 8.28 1.82 -13.89
C ILE A 147 8.11 0.31 -14.10
N PRO A 148 7.30 -0.13 -15.09
CA PRO A 148 7.07 -1.54 -15.37
C PRO A 148 8.38 -2.30 -15.55
N ARG A 149 8.42 -3.56 -15.12
CA ARG A 149 9.57 -4.46 -15.21
C ARG A 149 10.79 -4.09 -14.36
N SER A 150 10.76 -2.96 -13.65
CA SER A 150 11.87 -2.55 -12.78
C SER A 150 12.12 -3.52 -11.62
N HIS A 151 11.09 -4.23 -11.16
CA HIS A 151 11.21 -5.26 -10.12
C HIS A 151 12.17 -6.39 -10.50
N LYS A 152 12.34 -6.69 -11.80
CA LYS A 152 13.29 -7.71 -12.30
C LYS A 152 14.76 -7.34 -12.07
N LYS A 153 15.05 -6.09 -11.72
CA LYS A 153 16.40 -5.66 -11.32
C LYS A 153 16.76 -6.02 -9.87
N GLY A 154 15.81 -6.58 -9.13
CA GLY A 154 15.98 -6.82 -7.70
C GLY A 154 16.08 -5.54 -6.87
N ALA A 155 16.81 -5.61 -5.76
CA ALA A 155 17.04 -4.43 -4.90
C ALA A 155 18.01 -3.46 -5.57
N ILE A 156 17.58 -2.20 -5.73
CA ILE A 156 18.36 -1.11 -6.30
C ILE A 156 18.96 -0.30 -5.15
N GLU A 157 20.19 0.18 -5.32
CA GLU A 157 20.84 1.06 -4.35
C GLU A 157 20.02 2.34 -4.17
N ALA A 158 19.85 2.75 -2.92
CA ALA A 158 19.06 3.91 -2.54
C ALA A 158 19.76 4.69 -1.42
N LYS A 159 19.49 6.00 -1.35
CA LYS A 159 19.99 6.90 -0.31
C LYS A 159 18.87 7.23 0.67
N HIS A 160 19.18 7.27 1.95
CA HIS A 160 18.19 7.60 2.98
C HIS A 160 17.94 9.11 2.98
N ASP A 161 16.75 9.52 2.57
CA ASP A 161 16.29 10.91 2.65
C ASP A 161 15.48 11.13 3.94
N LEU A 162 15.99 11.97 4.79
CA LEU A 162 15.40 12.32 6.10
C LEU A 162 14.74 13.69 6.11
N THR A 163 14.84 14.45 5.02
CA THR A 163 14.60 15.90 5.06
C THR A 163 13.56 16.41 4.06
N THR A 164 13.37 15.74 2.94
CA THR A 164 12.50 16.25 1.87
C THR A 164 11.04 16.26 2.30
N THR A 165 10.54 15.16 2.88
CA THR A 165 9.14 15.06 3.34
C THR A 165 9.05 14.78 4.84
N SER A 166 7.84 14.71 5.37
CA SER A 166 7.58 14.36 6.78
C SER A 166 7.91 12.91 7.12
N TYR A 167 8.02 12.05 6.10
CA TYR A 167 8.29 10.63 6.26
C TYR A 167 9.63 10.24 5.64
N PRO A 168 10.59 9.69 6.42
CA PRO A 168 11.89 9.25 5.91
C PRO A 168 11.74 8.13 4.86
N LEU A 169 12.50 8.22 3.77
CA LEU A 169 12.39 7.27 2.67
C LEU A 169 13.76 6.91 2.08
N TRP A 170 13.93 5.67 1.64
CA TRP A 170 15.08 5.24 0.84
C TRP A 170 14.82 5.57 -0.63
N VAL A 171 15.47 6.61 -1.15
CA VAL A 171 15.23 7.21 -2.47
C VAL A 171 16.25 6.73 -3.48
N ILE A 172 15.78 6.36 -4.68
CA ILE A 172 16.63 5.96 -5.81
C ILE A 172 17.10 7.22 -6.55
N ASP A 173 18.37 7.19 -6.97
CA ASP A 173 18.99 8.29 -7.70
C ASP A 173 18.30 8.53 -9.05
N ASN A 174 18.11 9.80 -9.41
CA ASN A 174 17.43 10.21 -10.65
C ASN A 174 18.10 9.66 -11.93
N ASP A 175 19.42 9.50 -11.95
CA ASP A 175 20.13 8.90 -13.11
C ASP A 175 19.77 7.43 -13.31
N VAL A 176 19.55 6.72 -12.20
CA VAL A 176 19.06 5.32 -12.24
C VAL A 176 17.62 5.29 -12.74
N ILE A 177 16.77 6.18 -12.24
CA ILE A 177 15.38 6.31 -12.68
C ILE A 177 15.32 6.60 -14.18
N ALA A 178 16.13 7.55 -14.68
CA ALA A 178 16.16 7.88 -16.11
C ALA A 178 16.53 6.67 -16.99
N LYS A 179 17.46 5.83 -16.53
CA LYS A 179 17.83 4.58 -17.23
C LYS A 179 16.71 3.56 -17.23
N LEU A 180 16.02 3.39 -16.09
CA LEU A 180 14.88 2.47 -15.98
C LEU A 180 13.70 2.90 -16.84
N VAL A 181 13.40 4.20 -16.86
CA VAL A 181 12.33 4.78 -17.69
C VAL A 181 12.57 4.59 -19.17
N LYS A 182 13.82 4.69 -19.64
CA LYS A 182 14.18 4.38 -21.05
C LYS A 182 13.85 2.93 -21.43
N GLN A 183 13.85 2.00 -20.46
CA GLN A 183 13.59 0.57 -20.69
C GLN A 183 12.10 0.21 -20.52
N GLY A 184 11.44 0.79 -19.52
CA GLY A 184 10.10 0.40 -19.07
C GLY A 184 9.00 1.44 -19.33
N GLY A 185 9.37 2.69 -19.58
CA GLY A 185 8.42 3.81 -19.55
C GLY A 185 7.96 4.14 -18.14
N ILE A 186 6.96 4.99 -18.02
CA ILE A 186 6.23 5.29 -16.79
C ILE A 186 4.75 5.01 -17.06
N VAL A 187 4.09 4.35 -16.13
CA VAL A 187 2.64 4.16 -16.15
C VAL A 187 2.02 4.72 -14.86
N ALA A 188 0.80 5.21 -14.97
CA ALA A 188 0.02 5.69 -13.84
C ALA A 188 -1.37 5.02 -13.88
N PRO A 189 -1.58 3.91 -13.17
CA PRO A 189 -2.91 3.33 -13.05
C PRO A 189 -3.87 4.31 -12.41
N LYS A 190 -4.99 4.57 -13.09
CA LYS A 190 -6.04 5.51 -12.69
C LYS A 190 -7.38 4.81 -12.69
N GLY A 191 -8.28 5.22 -11.84
CA GLY A 191 -9.62 4.62 -11.78
C GLY A 191 -10.47 5.18 -10.65
N GLY A 192 -11.73 4.78 -10.67
CA GLY A 192 -12.70 5.15 -9.65
C GLY A 192 -12.49 4.45 -8.32
N PRO A 193 -13.25 4.87 -7.29
CA PRO A 193 -13.32 4.20 -6.00
C PRO A 193 -13.61 2.71 -6.17
N GLY A 194 -13.02 1.87 -5.33
CA GLY A 194 -13.12 0.40 -5.42
C GLY A 194 -12.13 -0.25 -6.38
N SER A 195 -11.36 0.51 -7.17
CA SER A 195 -10.25 -0.05 -7.94
C SER A 195 -9.14 -0.55 -7.02
N ALA A 196 -8.39 -1.57 -7.46
CA ALA A 196 -7.26 -2.12 -6.70
C ALA A 196 -6.00 -2.23 -7.55
N ILE A 197 -4.85 -2.08 -6.89
CA ILE A 197 -3.53 -2.32 -7.49
C ILE A 197 -2.79 -3.34 -6.62
N PHE A 198 -2.21 -4.35 -7.25
CA PHE A 198 -1.28 -5.29 -6.64
C PHE A 198 0.10 -5.03 -7.24
N PHE A 199 1.12 -4.85 -6.40
CA PHE A 199 2.46 -4.59 -6.92
C PHE A 199 3.57 -5.16 -6.05
N HIS A 200 4.64 -5.57 -6.72
CA HIS A 200 5.81 -6.21 -6.13
C HIS A 200 6.61 -5.24 -5.28
N GLY A 201 7.14 -5.68 -4.13
CA GLY A 201 7.91 -4.83 -3.21
C GLY A 201 9.18 -4.20 -3.81
N THR A 202 9.73 -4.78 -4.89
CA THR A 202 10.86 -4.20 -5.64
C THR A 202 10.44 -3.43 -6.90
N LEU A 203 9.13 -3.24 -7.15
CA LEU A 203 8.70 -2.38 -8.25
C LEU A 203 9.03 -0.92 -7.90
N VAL A 204 9.79 -0.25 -8.79
CA VAL A 204 10.12 1.16 -8.61
C VAL A 204 8.88 2.01 -8.83
N HIS A 205 8.55 2.82 -7.83
CA HIS A 205 7.36 3.64 -7.86
C HIS A 205 7.56 4.96 -7.13
N GLY A 206 6.64 5.88 -7.37
CA GLY A 206 6.58 7.19 -6.73
C GLY A 206 5.20 7.80 -6.93
N SER A 207 5.00 9.01 -6.43
CA SER A 207 3.73 9.73 -6.58
C SER A 207 3.97 11.22 -6.49
N PRO A 208 3.54 12.03 -7.48
CA PRO A 208 3.69 13.48 -7.45
C PRO A 208 2.84 14.13 -6.35
N PRO A 209 3.05 15.39 -6.01
CA PRO A 209 2.17 16.13 -5.12
C PRO A 209 0.73 16.18 -5.65
N ASN A 210 -0.23 16.39 -4.75
CA ASN A 210 -1.61 16.66 -5.13
C ASN A 210 -1.81 18.17 -5.31
N MET A 211 -1.96 18.61 -6.55
CA MET A 211 -2.22 20.01 -6.90
C MET A 211 -3.70 20.27 -7.23
N SER A 212 -4.55 19.27 -7.06
CA SER A 212 -5.97 19.32 -7.39
C SER A 212 -6.83 19.71 -6.17
N PRO A 213 -8.10 20.13 -6.39
CA PRO A 213 -9.05 20.41 -5.30
C PRO A 213 -9.68 19.13 -4.72
N TRP A 214 -9.20 17.93 -5.07
CA TRP A 214 -9.77 16.66 -4.63
C TRP A 214 -8.79 15.89 -3.75
N ASP A 215 -9.27 15.40 -2.62
CA ASP A 215 -8.53 14.45 -1.81
C ASP A 215 -8.29 13.14 -2.58
N ARG A 216 -7.19 12.47 -2.23
CA ARG A 216 -6.88 11.14 -2.74
C ARG A 216 -6.38 10.25 -1.61
N GLN A 217 -7.18 9.27 -1.23
CA GLN A 217 -6.87 8.30 -0.19
C GLN A 217 -6.75 6.90 -0.79
N ILE A 218 -5.69 6.19 -0.43
CA ILE A 218 -5.43 4.81 -0.84
C ILE A 218 -5.07 4.00 0.40
N ILE A 219 -5.74 2.86 0.58
CA ILE A 219 -5.43 1.90 1.64
C ILE A 219 -4.45 0.87 1.08
N TYR A 220 -3.39 0.58 1.83
CA TYR A 220 -2.39 -0.42 1.47
C TYR A 220 -2.30 -1.51 2.54
N VAL A 221 -2.29 -2.75 2.10
CA VAL A 221 -1.93 -3.91 2.90
C VAL A 221 -0.69 -4.54 2.30
N THR A 222 0.38 -4.64 3.08
CA THR A 222 1.60 -5.32 2.68
C THR A 222 1.61 -6.71 3.26
N TYR A 223 1.52 -7.72 2.41
CA TYR A 223 1.69 -9.12 2.79
C TYR A 223 3.12 -9.56 2.55
N ASN A 224 3.65 -10.30 3.52
CA ASN A 224 4.96 -10.95 3.42
C ASN A 224 4.82 -12.45 3.66
N SER A 225 5.65 -13.26 2.99
CA SER A 225 5.73 -14.68 3.24
C SER A 225 6.11 -14.96 4.69
N VAL A 226 5.45 -15.93 5.34
CA VAL A 226 5.78 -16.32 6.72
C VAL A 226 7.21 -16.87 6.86
N GLN A 227 7.76 -17.44 5.77
CA GLN A 227 9.16 -17.89 5.71
C GLN A 227 10.16 -16.75 5.49
N ASN A 228 9.66 -15.52 5.35
CA ASN A 228 10.48 -14.33 5.09
C ASN A 228 10.31 -13.28 6.21
N ALA A 229 10.06 -13.75 7.44
CA ALA A 229 9.88 -12.87 8.59
C ALA A 229 11.06 -11.90 8.77
N ILE A 230 10.76 -10.68 9.17
CA ILE A 230 11.78 -9.67 9.42
C ILE A 230 12.67 -10.04 10.61
N THR A 231 13.93 -9.64 10.55
CA THR A 231 14.96 -10.02 11.54
C THR A 231 15.51 -8.86 12.33
N ARG A 232 15.15 -7.63 11.96
CA ARG A 232 15.50 -6.39 12.67
C ARG A 232 14.23 -5.60 12.98
N PHE A 233 14.22 -4.92 14.10
CA PHE A 233 13.06 -4.18 14.61
C PHE A 233 13.43 -2.70 14.81
N LYS A 234 14.02 -2.07 13.78
CA LYS A 234 14.48 -0.69 13.85
C LYS A 234 13.30 0.28 13.79
N ARG A 235 12.30 -0.03 12.95
CA ARG A 235 11.07 0.76 12.86
C ARG A 235 10.06 0.35 13.96
N PRO A 236 9.16 1.25 14.40
CA PRO A 236 8.09 0.92 15.34
C PRO A 236 7.24 -0.26 14.90
N ALA A 237 6.68 -1.01 15.85
CA ALA A 237 5.87 -2.20 15.55
C ALA A 237 4.58 -1.86 14.78
N TYR A 238 4.06 -0.65 14.92
CA TYR A 238 2.91 -0.19 14.15
C TYR A 238 3.25 0.12 12.67
N ILE A 239 4.55 0.29 12.33
CA ILE A 239 5.00 0.45 10.94
C ILE A 239 5.43 -0.89 10.34
N ALA A 240 6.21 -1.68 11.08
CA ALA A 240 6.69 -3.00 10.66
C ALA A 240 6.22 -4.05 11.69
N HIS A 241 5.12 -4.73 11.36
CA HIS A 241 4.46 -5.64 12.30
C HIS A 241 5.36 -6.83 12.67
N ARG A 242 5.20 -7.27 13.91
CA ARG A 242 5.99 -8.36 14.53
C ARG A 242 5.16 -9.59 14.83
N ASP A 243 3.90 -9.59 14.44
CA ASP A 243 3.06 -10.79 14.44
C ASP A 243 3.24 -11.47 13.08
N PHE A 244 3.88 -12.63 13.11
CA PHE A 244 4.15 -13.45 11.92
C PHE A 244 3.14 -14.58 11.76
N THR A 245 2.04 -14.53 12.48
CA THR A 245 0.93 -15.49 12.35
C THR A 245 0.36 -15.40 10.93
N PRO A 246 0.15 -16.53 10.27
CA PRO A 246 -0.50 -16.53 8.97
C PRO A 246 -1.87 -15.87 9.02
N VAL A 247 -2.17 -15.06 8.01
CA VAL A 247 -3.48 -14.43 7.86
C VAL A 247 -4.43 -15.43 7.22
N ASP A 248 -5.53 -15.72 7.88
CA ASP A 248 -6.60 -16.52 7.32
C ASP A 248 -7.60 -15.65 6.56
N ALA A 249 -8.04 -16.12 5.40
CA ALA A 249 -9.09 -15.45 4.65
C ALA A 249 -10.44 -15.65 5.36
N TRP A 250 -11.19 -14.55 5.55
CA TRP A 250 -12.56 -14.56 6.02
C TRP A 250 -13.54 -14.68 4.85
N GLU A 251 -14.83 -14.52 5.12
CA GLU A 251 -15.86 -14.53 4.07
C GLU A 251 -15.81 -13.24 3.23
N ASP A 252 -16.27 -13.32 1.98
CA ASP A 252 -16.20 -12.20 1.02
C ASP A 252 -17.04 -10.98 1.43
N ASP A 253 -18.00 -11.14 2.31
CA ASP A 253 -18.83 -10.06 2.88
C ASP A 253 -18.30 -9.52 4.23
N ALA A 254 -17.08 -9.85 4.63
CA ALA A 254 -16.54 -9.54 5.94
C ALA A 254 -16.54 -8.01 6.23
N VAL A 255 -16.22 -7.16 5.25
CA VAL A 255 -16.26 -5.71 5.38
C VAL A 255 -17.68 -5.22 5.66
N LEU A 256 -18.66 -5.75 4.94
CA LEU A 256 -20.08 -5.40 5.13
C LEU A 256 -20.57 -5.82 6.53
N ARG A 257 -20.18 -7.01 6.98
CA ARG A 257 -20.53 -7.50 8.32
C ARG A 257 -19.88 -6.70 9.43
N ALA A 258 -18.63 -6.28 9.25
CA ALA A 258 -17.91 -5.46 10.23
C ALA A 258 -18.57 -4.09 10.41
N ALA A 259 -19.01 -3.45 9.31
CA ALA A 259 -19.74 -2.18 9.36
C ALA A 259 -21.07 -2.31 10.14
N ARG A 260 -21.89 -3.32 9.82
CA ARG A 260 -23.16 -3.56 10.52
C ARG A 260 -22.99 -3.83 12.02
N ARG A 261 -21.91 -4.54 12.42
CA ARG A 261 -21.62 -4.78 13.85
C ARG A 261 -21.21 -3.51 14.56
N LYS A 262 -20.48 -2.62 13.89
CA LYS A 262 -20.08 -1.31 14.45
C LYS A 262 -21.32 -0.44 14.68
N GLU A 263 -22.19 -0.30 13.67
CA GLU A 263 -23.46 0.45 13.77
C GLU A 263 -24.39 -0.07 14.88
N ALA A 264 -24.39 -1.37 15.13
CA ALA A 264 -25.20 -1.98 16.19
C ALA A 264 -24.62 -1.79 17.59
N ALA A 265 -23.36 -1.37 17.72
CA ALA A 265 -22.66 -1.16 18.97
C ALA A 265 -22.63 0.33 19.41
N GLU A 266 -22.94 1.27 18.52
CA GLU A 266 -23.13 2.71 18.75
C GLU A 266 -24.57 3.03 19.16
#